data_44463fc2e182c26fa123a0637141e255
#
_entry.id   44463fc2e182c26fa123a0637141e255
#
_cell.length_a   1.000
_cell.length_b   1.000
_cell.length_c   1.000
_cell.angle_alpha   90.00
_cell.angle_beta   90.00
_cell.angle_gamma   90.00
#
_symmetry.space_group_name_H-M   'P 1'
#
loop_
_entity.id
_entity.type
_entity.pdbx_description
1 polymer ?
#
loop_
_entity_poly.entity_id
_entity_poly.type
_entity_poly.pdbx_seq_one_letter_code
_entity_poly.pdbx_strand_id
1 'polypeptide(L)'
;MGILDTFRNEFIDIIEWTDNSNDTIVWKFPRFQNEIKTGAQLTVRESQVAIFLNEGKLADVYQPGRYELTTANMPILTTLKGWKYGFNSPFKVDIFYVNTKQFTDQKWGTKNPITLNDPRFGMIEIRAFGNFSFRVTDAGKFMQEIAGTDGSFTTEEISNQLRTLVVTKLTDAIAESKLKIEEFASNLDEFSKFGTEKLADDFDKYGLKVTSILVENVSMPDEVKKEIFELSRLDKIDMQKLTQWKTAQGIEKAAENGGLAGAFVGVGLGGIMQGGIANSQQSGAVPPPVMQVFVAVNGAQTGPFDVPALTQMAQSGQLIKDTLVWKAGMAGWAAASTLPELATVLNSVPPPLAPPPL
;
A
#
# COMPACT_ATOMS: atom_id res chain seq x y z
N MET A 1 -41.02 40.24 48.81
CA MET A 1 -40.39 38.95 48.56
C MET A 1 -41.47 37.93 48.38
N GLY A 2 -41.69 37.51 47.15
CA GLY A 2 -42.82 36.65 46.80
C GLY A 2 -42.44 35.19 47.05
N ILE A 3 -43.42 34.39 47.44
CA ILE A 3 -43.33 32.95 47.67
C ILE A 3 -42.71 32.22 46.44
N LEU A 4 -42.84 32.79 45.23
CA LEU A 4 -42.23 32.29 43.98
C LEU A 4 -40.70 32.44 43.90
N ASP A 5 -40.10 33.41 44.63
CA ASP A 5 -38.65 33.56 44.66
C ASP A 5 -37.99 32.55 45.61
N THR A 6 -38.72 32.08 46.63
CA THR A 6 -38.27 31.04 47.55
C THR A 6 -38.19 29.68 46.85
N PHE A 7 -39.15 29.35 45.96
CA PHE A 7 -39.18 28.11 45.19
C PHE A 7 -38.11 28.06 44.09
N ARG A 8 -37.66 29.19 43.59
CA ARG A 8 -36.58 29.25 42.59
C ARG A 8 -35.20 28.91 43.17
N ASN A 9 -35.00 29.06 44.48
CA ASN A 9 -33.72 28.82 45.13
C ASN A 9 -33.51 27.41 45.71
N GLU A 10 -34.55 26.56 45.71
CA GLU A 10 -34.51 25.24 46.33
C GLU A 10 -34.16 24.09 45.35
N PHE A 11 -34.12 24.35 44.04
CA PHE A 11 -33.74 23.29 43.11
C PHE A 11 -32.21 23.21 42.99
N ILE A 12 -31.66 22.05 43.40
CA ILE A 12 -30.27 21.68 43.14
C ILE A 12 -30.04 21.70 41.64
N ASP A 13 -29.05 22.48 41.20
CA ASP A 13 -28.69 22.58 39.79
C ASP A 13 -27.93 21.32 39.39
N ILE A 14 -28.48 20.56 38.42
CA ILE A 14 -27.88 19.32 37.92
C ILE A 14 -27.20 19.61 36.58
N ILE A 15 -25.94 19.34 36.53
CA ILE A 15 -25.10 19.48 35.34
C ILE A 15 -24.69 18.07 34.88
N GLU A 16 -25.29 17.60 33.81
CA GLU A 16 -24.99 16.30 33.22
C GLU A 16 -25.21 16.30 31.72
N TRP A 17 -24.60 15.38 31.04
CA TRP A 17 -24.81 15.10 29.63
C TRP A 17 -25.08 13.62 29.40
N THR A 18 -26.15 13.33 28.68
CA THR A 18 -26.43 12.01 28.13
C THR A 18 -26.26 12.10 26.63
N ASP A 19 -25.21 11.46 26.13
CA ASP A 19 -24.91 11.40 24.71
C ASP A 19 -25.80 10.36 24.04
N ASN A 20 -26.66 10.80 23.14
CA ASN A 20 -27.52 9.95 22.29
C ASN A 20 -26.97 9.84 20.86
N SER A 21 -25.80 10.43 20.58
CA SER A 21 -25.15 10.39 19.29
C SER A 21 -24.01 9.35 19.27
N ASN A 22 -23.58 8.98 18.07
CA ASN A 22 -22.38 8.13 17.90
C ASN A 22 -21.15 8.94 17.52
N ASP A 23 -21.31 10.21 17.22
CA ASP A 23 -20.33 11.07 16.54
C ASP A 23 -19.95 12.34 17.30
N THR A 24 -20.69 12.73 18.34
CA THR A 24 -20.37 13.93 19.12
C THR A 24 -19.15 13.71 20.00
N ILE A 25 -18.11 14.50 19.78
CA ILE A 25 -16.88 14.50 20.58
C ILE A 25 -16.98 15.52 21.70
N VAL A 26 -17.41 16.74 21.39
CA VAL A 26 -17.55 17.84 22.37
C VAL A 26 -18.96 18.35 22.35
N TRP A 27 -19.47 18.63 23.52
CA TRP A 27 -20.76 19.25 23.72
C TRP A 27 -20.72 20.28 24.85
N LYS A 28 -21.17 21.51 24.53
CA LYS A 28 -21.25 22.57 25.52
C LYS A 28 -22.59 22.46 26.29
N PHE A 29 -22.48 22.40 27.59
CA PHE A 29 -23.67 22.40 28.45
C PHE A 29 -24.43 23.73 28.32
N PRO A 30 -25.72 23.73 27.91
CA PRO A 30 -26.48 24.94 27.72
C PRO A 30 -26.85 25.54 29.09
N ARG A 31 -26.49 26.78 29.32
CA ARG A 31 -26.88 27.53 30.52
C ARG A 31 -27.32 28.92 30.18
N PHE A 32 -28.30 29.35 30.94
CA PHE A 32 -28.70 30.74 30.92
C PHE A 32 -27.64 31.59 31.62
N GLN A 33 -27.09 32.57 30.93
CA GLN A 33 -26.03 33.49 31.40
C GLN A 33 -24.71 32.84 31.83
N ASN A 34 -24.48 31.53 31.60
CA ASN A 34 -23.32 30.77 31.97
C ASN A 34 -23.00 30.80 33.49
N GLU A 35 -24.02 30.91 34.33
CA GLU A 35 -23.89 30.95 35.78
C GLU A 35 -23.90 29.52 36.38
N ILE A 36 -23.00 29.23 37.32
CA ILE A 36 -22.97 28.01 38.11
C ILE A 36 -23.35 28.33 39.52
N LYS A 37 -24.39 27.68 40.06
CA LYS A 37 -24.76 27.82 41.46
C LYS A 37 -23.80 27.02 42.37
N THR A 38 -23.42 27.61 43.51
CA THR A 38 -22.69 26.85 44.55
C THR A 38 -23.57 25.69 45.02
N GLY A 39 -23.00 24.48 45.14
CA GLY A 39 -23.74 23.28 45.48
C GLY A 39 -24.36 22.56 44.27
N ALA A 40 -24.17 23.06 43.04
CA ALA A 40 -24.59 22.38 41.85
C ALA A 40 -23.95 20.96 41.79
N GLN A 41 -24.71 20.00 41.30
CA GLN A 41 -24.27 18.61 41.18
C GLN A 41 -23.81 18.36 39.75
N LEU A 42 -22.51 18.14 39.59
CA LEU A 42 -21.88 17.75 38.31
C LEU A 42 -21.80 16.23 38.24
N THR A 43 -22.37 15.64 37.21
CA THR A 43 -22.22 14.21 36.92
C THR A 43 -21.42 14.04 35.64
N VAL A 44 -20.27 13.36 35.73
CA VAL A 44 -19.41 12.99 34.62
C VAL A 44 -19.42 11.46 34.49
N ARG A 45 -19.88 10.94 33.35
CA ARG A 45 -19.97 9.51 33.10
C ARG A 45 -18.60 8.92 32.76
N GLU A 46 -18.42 7.60 32.85
CA GLU A 46 -17.13 6.93 32.64
C GLU A 46 -16.50 7.20 31.25
N SER A 47 -17.33 7.48 30.26
CA SER A 47 -16.86 7.81 28.91
C SER A 47 -16.77 9.31 28.64
N GLN A 48 -16.73 10.14 29.67
CA GLN A 48 -16.73 11.59 29.57
C GLN A 48 -15.68 12.24 30.45
N VAL A 49 -15.30 13.47 30.07
CA VAL A 49 -14.55 14.42 30.90
C VAL A 49 -15.28 15.74 30.81
N ALA A 50 -15.51 16.41 31.94
CA ALA A 50 -16.06 17.76 31.95
C ALA A 50 -14.95 18.78 32.11
N ILE A 51 -14.98 19.80 31.25
CA ILE A 51 -14.01 20.89 31.20
C ILE A 51 -14.70 22.22 31.49
N PHE A 52 -14.14 22.97 32.39
CA PHE A 52 -14.58 24.30 32.73
C PHE A 52 -13.65 25.33 32.10
N LEU A 53 -14.21 26.21 31.26
CA LEU A 53 -13.48 27.32 30.67
C LEU A 53 -13.95 28.62 31.32
N ASN A 54 -13.00 29.40 31.81
CA ASN A 54 -13.26 30.77 32.28
C ASN A 54 -12.68 31.77 31.27
N GLU A 55 -13.55 32.60 30.70
CA GLU A 55 -13.17 33.56 29.66
C GLU A 55 -12.35 32.93 28.52
N GLY A 56 -12.73 31.72 28.10
CA GLY A 56 -12.06 30.96 27.05
C GLY A 56 -10.75 30.26 27.46
N LYS A 57 -10.36 30.35 28.74
CA LYS A 57 -9.16 29.67 29.27
C LYS A 57 -9.56 28.42 30.04
N LEU A 58 -8.80 27.37 29.85
CA LEU A 58 -8.93 26.11 30.61
C LEU A 58 -8.74 26.42 32.11
N ALA A 59 -9.75 26.09 32.91
CA ALA A 59 -9.72 26.22 34.33
C ALA A 59 -9.64 24.84 35.00
N ASP A 60 -10.76 24.18 35.24
CA ASP A 60 -10.81 22.91 35.95
C ASP A 60 -11.26 21.78 35.03
N VAL A 61 -10.72 20.57 35.24
CA VAL A 61 -11.02 19.35 34.49
C VAL A 61 -11.51 18.28 35.46
N TYR A 62 -12.71 17.76 35.22
CA TYR A 62 -13.32 16.73 36.05
C TYR A 62 -13.35 15.39 35.34
N GLN A 63 -12.77 14.40 35.99
CA GLN A 63 -12.78 13.01 35.54
C GLN A 63 -14.15 12.36 35.83
N PRO A 64 -14.41 11.14 35.35
CA PRO A 64 -15.64 10.41 35.68
C PRO A 64 -15.93 10.41 37.18
N GLY A 65 -17.16 10.75 37.55
CA GLY A 65 -17.58 10.84 38.94
C GLY A 65 -18.76 11.79 39.14
N ARG A 66 -19.17 11.90 40.40
CA ARG A 66 -20.16 12.89 40.85
C ARG A 66 -19.52 13.89 41.79
N TYR A 67 -19.72 15.14 41.53
CA TYR A 67 -19.10 16.25 42.24
C TYR A 67 -20.15 17.27 42.66
N GLU A 68 -20.12 17.68 43.92
CA GLU A 68 -20.80 18.88 44.37
C GLU A 68 -19.87 20.07 44.13
N LEU A 69 -20.26 21.00 43.29
CA LEU A 69 -19.43 22.13 42.91
C LEU A 69 -19.37 23.16 44.03
N THR A 70 -18.24 23.16 44.74
CA THR A 70 -17.93 24.06 45.85
C THR A 70 -16.59 24.75 45.65
N THR A 71 -16.31 25.78 46.47
CA THR A 71 -14.99 26.44 46.40
C THR A 71 -13.82 25.51 46.73
N ALA A 72 -14.09 24.40 47.40
CA ALA A 72 -13.05 23.43 47.78
C ALA A 72 -12.58 22.55 46.62
N ASN A 73 -13.46 22.27 45.63
CA ASN A 73 -13.13 21.37 44.53
C ASN A 73 -13.07 22.07 43.15
N MET A 74 -13.03 23.40 43.15
CA MET A 74 -12.79 24.22 41.95
C MET A 74 -11.59 25.16 42.20
N PRO A 75 -10.39 24.64 42.40
CA PRO A 75 -9.25 25.44 42.90
C PRO A 75 -8.84 26.55 41.94
N ILE A 76 -8.93 26.33 40.62
CA ILE A 76 -8.55 27.34 39.64
C ILE A 76 -9.64 28.41 39.51
N LEU A 77 -10.90 28.02 39.43
CA LEU A 77 -12.03 28.94 39.35
C LEU A 77 -12.16 29.80 40.63
N THR A 78 -11.86 29.25 41.79
CA THR A 78 -11.96 29.95 43.06
C THR A 78 -10.85 30.98 43.30
N THR A 79 -9.70 30.82 42.64
CA THR A 79 -8.62 31.84 42.67
C THR A 79 -8.96 33.06 41.83
N LEU A 80 -9.91 32.96 40.92
CA LEU A 80 -10.39 34.05 40.10
C LEU A 80 -11.28 34.97 40.99
N LYS A 81 -10.87 36.20 41.14
CA LYS A 81 -11.51 37.19 42.01
C LYS A 81 -12.98 37.35 41.67
N GLY A 82 -13.90 36.93 42.56
CA GLY A 82 -15.35 37.14 42.38
C GLY A 82 -16.24 36.01 42.87
N TRP A 83 -15.77 34.76 42.99
CA TRP A 83 -16.58 33.64 43.50
C TRP A 83 -17.11 33.86 44.95
N LYS A 84 -16.44 34.76 45.72
CA LYS A 84 -16.85 35.11 47.10
C LYS A 84 -18.19 35.85 47.22
N TYR A 85 -18.72 36.38 46.12
CA TYR A 85 -19.89 37.26 46.17
C TYR A 85 -21.22 36.59 45.80
N GLY A 86 -21.29 35.23 45.77
CA GLY A 86 -22.54 34.49 45.56
C GLY A 86 -23.30 34.92 44.31
N PHE A 87 -24.04 34.06 43.67
CA PHE A 87 -25.10 34.16 42.65
C PHE A 87 -25.12 35.25 41.56
N ASN A 88 -24.36 36.33 41.66
CA ASN A 88 -24.19 37.37 40.63
C ASN A 88 -22.68 37.54 40.31
N SER A 89 -22.01 36.46 40.04
CA SER A 89 -20.63 36.53 39.57
C SER A 89 -20.58 37.09 38.15
N PRO A 90 -19.79 38.12 37.85
CA PRO A 90 -19.59 38.61 36.51
C PRO A 90 -18.80 37.61 35.62
N PHE A 91 -18.35 36.49 36.20
CA PHE A 91 -17.55 35.47 35.47
C PHE A 91 -18.43 34.50 34.75
N LYS A 92 -18.27 34.47 33.44
CA LYS A 92 -18.91 33.49 32.57
C LYS A 92 -18.06 32.25 32.50
N VAL A 93 -18.58 31.13 32.98
CA VAL A 93 -17.92 29.82 32.91
C VAL A 93 -18.66 28.96 31.90
N ASP A 94 -17.93 28.54 30.90
CA ASP A 94 -18.43 27.56 29.93
C ASP A 94 -18.10 26.15 30.39
N ILE A 95 -19.07 25.26 30.33
CA ILE A 95 -18.92 23.86 30.69
C ILE A 95 -18.98 23.04 29.40
N PHE A 96 -17.92 22.31 29.12
CA PHE A 96 -17.85 21.41 28.00
C PHE A 96 -17.71 19.98 28.49
N TYR A 97 -18.48 19.08 27.90
CA TYR A 97 -18.27 17.66 28.02
C TYR A 97 -17.50 17.15 26.81
N VAL A 98 -16.44 16.41 27.05
CA VAL A 98 -15.65 15.75 26.04
C VAL A 98 -15.86 14.25 26.15
N ASN A 99 -16.26 13.64 25.09
CA ASN A 99 -16.51 12.20 25.01
C ASN A 99 -15.17 11.46 24.82
N THR A 100 -14.86 10.54 25.71
CA THR A 100 -13.63 9.72 25.70
C THR A 100 -13.88 8.29 25.25
N LYS A 101 -15.14 7.99 24.80
CA LYS A 101 -15.45 6.71 24.16
C LYS A 101 -14.58 6.50 22.93
N GLN A 102 -14.55 5.26 22.45
CA GLN A 102 -13.89 4.97 21.17
C GLN A 102 -14.81 5.34 20.02
N PHE A 103 -14.32 6.16 19.10
CA PHE A 103 -14.96 6.46 17.83
C PHE A 103 -14.45 5.48 16.79
N THR A 104 -15.32 4.58 16.37
CA THR A 104 -14.99 3.50 15.43
C THR A 104 -15.42 3.83 14.01
N ASP A 105 -15.01 3.01 13.05
CA ASP A 105 -15.46 3.06 11.65
C ASP A 105 -15.18 4.41 10.94
N GLN A 106 -14.06 5.06 11.29
CA GLN A 106 -13.60 6.25 10.58
C GLN A 106 -12.93 5.84 9.28
N LYS A 107 -13.57 6.09 8.15
CA LYS A 107 -13.08 5.62 6.83
C LYS A 107 -11.92 6.45 6.33
N TRP A 108 -10.92 5.78 5.80
CA TRP A 108 -9.79 6.38 5.10
C TRP A 108 -9.56 5.70 3.75
N GLY A 109 -8.93 6.39 2.81
CA GLY A 109 -8.55 5.84 1.52
C GLY A 109 -7.71 6.82 0.72
N THR A 110 -6.86 6.28 -0.13
CA THR A 110 -6.00 7.07 -1.01
C THR A 110 -6.82 7.69 -2.13
N LYS A 111 -6.80 9.02 -2.25
CA LYS A 111 -7.48 9.73 -3.35
C LYS A 111 -6.79 9.45 -4.68
N ASN A 112 -5.45 9.50 -4.67
CA ASN A 112 -4.60 9.20 -5.82
C ASN A 112 -3.87 7.88 -5.57
N PRO A 113 -3.49 7.15 -6.64
CA PRO A 113 -2.63 5.99 -6.48
C PRO A 113 -1.31 6.35 -5.80
N ILE A 114 -0.80 5.43 -5.00
CA ILE A 114 0.54 5.50 -4.41
C ILE A 114 1.48 4.74 -5.34
N THR A 115 2.56 5.38 -5.76
CA THR A 115 3.59 4.73 -6.56
C THR A 115 4.58 4.01 -5.64
N LEU A 116 4.75 2.71 -5.86
CA LEU A 116 5.72 1.86 -5.17
C LEU A 116 6.78 1.38 -6.15
N ASN A 117 8.00 1.18 -5.66
CA ASN A 117 9.05 0.51 -6.41
C ASN A 117 9.17 -0.93 -5.92
N ASP A 118 8.50 -1.85 -6.62
CA ASP A 118 8.58 -3.28 -6.33
C ASP A 118 9.84 -3.88 -6.98
N PRO A 119 10.62 -4.74 -6.27
CA PRO A 119 11.84 -5.34 -6.81
C PRO A 119 11.63 -6.21 -8.05
N ARG A 120 10.42 -6.77 -8.26
CA ARG A 120 10.09 -7.68 -9.38
C ARG A 120 9.38 -6.96 -10.51
N PHE A 121 8.47 -6.05 -10.18
CA PHE A 121 7.57 -5.41 -11.15
C PHE A 121 7.98 -3.97 -11.48
N GLY A 122 9.01 -3.44 -10.80
CA GLY A 122 9.42 -2.04 -10.97
C GLY A 122 8.40 -1.08 -10.33
N MET A 123 8.09 0.02 -11.01
CA MET A 123 7.15 1.01 -10.50
C MET A 123 5.72 0.55 -10.73
N ILE A 124 4.98 0.36 -9.65
CA ILE A 124 3.57 -0.02 -9.65
C ILE A 124 2.73 1.02 -8.91
N GLU A 125 1.49 1.17 -9.32
CA GLU A 125 0.52 2.03 -8.66
C GLU A 125 -0.47 1.21 -7.85
N ILE A 126 -0.65 1.57 -6.59
CA ILE A 126 -1.63 0.92 -5.71
C ILE A 126 -2.60 1.93 -5.12
N ARG A 127 -3.78 1.47 -4.75
CA ARG A 127 -4.73 2.19 -3.92
C ARG A 127 -5.04 1.36 -2.71
N ALA A 128 -5.13 2.01 -1.56
CA ALA A 128 -5.48 1.37 -0.30
C ALA A 128 -6.61 2.11 0.38
N PHE A 129 -7.46 1.37 1.06
CA PHE A 129 -8.52 1.93 1.89
C PHE A 129 -8.82 1.01 3.08
N GLY A 130 -9.50 1.58 4.05
CA GLY A 130 -9.87 0.88 5.25
C GLY A 130 -10.54 1.80 6.26
N ASN A 131 -10.50 1.42 7.52
CA ASN A 131 -11.02 2.23 8.60
C ASN A 131 -9.99 2.37 9.73
N PHE A 132 -10.21 3.37 10.57
CA PHE A 132 -9.45 3.55 11.80
C PHE A 132 -10.38 3.90 12.95
N SER A 133 -9.89 3.72 14.15
CA SER A 133 -10.60 4.09 15.37
C SER A 133 -9.70 4.92 16.25
N PHE A 134 -10.29 5.88 16.95
CA PHE A 134 -9.58 6.74 17.86
C PHE A 134 -10.41 7.05 19.10
N ARG A 135 -9.77 7.62 20.11
CA ARG A 135 -10.41 8.20 21.30
C ARG A 135 -9.69 9.46 21.75
N VAL A 136 -10.37 10.30 22.48
CA VAL A 136 -9.77 11.42 23.21
C VAL A 136 -9.13 10.86 24.49
N THR A 137 -7.84 11.14 24.69
CA THR A 137 -7.07 10.76 25.89
C THR A 137 -6.71 11.96 26.75
N ASP A 138 -6.51 13.12 26.13
CA ASP A 138 -6.29 14.39 26.81
C ASP A 138 -7.31 15.41 26.29
N ALA A 139 -8.40 15.55 27.07
CA ALA A 139 -9.50 16.42 26.70
C ALA A 139 -9.12 17.91 26.70
N GLY A 140 -8.19 18.31 27.59
CA GLY A 140 -7.70 19.68 27.66
C GLY A 140 -6.92 20.05 26.42
N LYS A 141 -5.97 19.20 26.02
CA LYS A 141 -5.16 19.36 24.82
C LYS A 141 -6.04 19.35 23.55
N PHE A 142 -7.01 18.43 23.48
CA PHE A 142 -7.95 18.36 22.36
C PHE A 142 -8.75 19.66 22.19
N MET A 143 -9.26 20.23 23.29
CA MET A 143 -9.94 21.50 23.27
C MET A 143 -9.06 22.66 22.81
N GLN A 144 -7.81 22.69 23.26
CA GLN A 144 -6.87 23.76 22.90
C GLN A 144 -6.44 23.71 21.44
N GLU A 145 -6.15 22.49 20.93
CA GLU A 145 -5.53 22.30 19.63
C GLU A 145 -6.56 22.18 18.49
N ILE A 146 -7.75 21.64 18.77
CA ILE A 146 -8.73 21.25 17.74
C ILE A 146 -10.08 21.93 17.91
N ALA A 147 -10.78 21.61 19.02
CA ALA A 147 -12.19 22.00 19.16
C ALA A 147 -12.36 23.49 19.50
N GLY A 148 -11.36 24.10 20.12
CA GLY A 148 -11.44 25.50 20.54
C GLY A 148 -12.64 25.75 21.47
N THR A 149 -13.51 26.68 21.09
CA THR A 149 -14.73 27.04 21.84
C THR A 149 -16.01 26.63 21.11
N ASP A 150 -15.94 25.72 20.17
CA ASP A 150 -17.12 25.22 19.49
C ASP A 150 -18.06 24.55 20.47
N GLY A 151 -19.33 24.91 20.41
CA GLY A 151 -20.37 24.40 21.29
C GLY A 151 -20.81 22.96 21.00
N SER A 152 -20.52 22.46 19.81
CA SER A 152 -20.81 21.09 19.40
C SER A 152 -19.80 20.67 18.34
N PHE A 153 -18.90 19.76 18.67
CA PHE A 153 -17.85 19.28 17.79
C PHE A 153 -18.02 17.78 17.55
N THR A 154 -18.05 17.41 16.28
CA THR A 154 -18.33 16.04 15.84
C THR A 154 -17.12 15.38 15.18
N THR A 155 -17.19 14.06 14.98
CA THR A 155 -16.17 13.32 14.24
C THR A 155 -16.05 13.77 12.79
N GLU A 156 -17.13 14.28 12.16
CA GLU A 156 -17.13 14.74 10.79
C GLU A 156 -16.21 15.95 10.59
N GLU A 157 -16.21 16.88 11.55
CA GLU A 157 -15.41 18.12 11.49
C GLU A 157 -13.92 17.85 11.52
N ILE A 158 -13.47 16.82 12.26
CA ILE A 158 -12.05 16.43 12.31
C ILE A 158 -11.69 15.32 11.30
N SER A 159 -12.69 14.61 10.76
CA SER A 159 -12.45 13.40 9.98
C SER A 159 -11.54 13.63 8.76
N ASN A 160 -11.68 14.76 8.08
CA ASN A 160 -10.86 15.09 6.92
C ASN A 160 -9.38 15.31 7.29
N GLN A 161 -9.12 15.96 8.42
CA GLN A 161 -7.75 16.18 8.91
C GLN A 161 -7.12 14.86 9.34
N LEU A 162 -7.82 14.05 10.15
CA LEU A 162 -7.32 12.75 10.59
C LEU A 162 -7.14 11.79 9.42
N ARG A 163 -8.06 11.78 8.45
CA ARG A 163 -7.93 10.98 7.22
C ARG A 163 -6.69 11.35 6.43
N THR A 164 -6.43 12.64 6.25
CA THR A 164 -5.24 13.12 5.55
C THR A 164 -3.97 12.67 6.28
N LEU A 165 -3.93 12.81 7.59
CA LEU A 165 -2.82 12.36 8.43
C LEU A 165 -2.58 10.86 8.29
N VAL A 166 -3.65 10.05 8.41
CA VAL A 166 -3.59 8.59 8.24
C VAL A 166 -3.05 8.22 6.86
N VAL A 167 -3.62 8.77 5.79
CA VAL A 167 -3.19 8.46 4.42
C VAL A 167 -1.73 8.84 4.19
N THR A 168 -1.30 10.02 4.62
CA THR A 168 0.09 10.48 4.45
C THR A 168 1.06 9.54 5.16
N LYS A 169 0.81 9.24 6.44
CA LYS A 169 1.70 8.39 7.23
C LYS A 169 1.72 6.94 6.77
N LEU A 170 0.57 6.40 6.35
CA LEU A 170 0.52 5.06 5.77
C LEU A 170 1.25 5.01 4.42
N THR A 171 1.14 6.05 3.60
CA THR A 171 1.89 6.14 2.33
C THR A 171 3.40 6.14 2.58
N ASP A 172 3.87 6.94 3.54
CA ASP A 172 5.28 6.97 3.94
C ASP A 172 5.72 5.60 4.48
N ALA A 173 4.91 5.00 5.34
CA ALA A 173 5.16 3.68 5.90
C ALA A 173 5.26 2.58 4.82
N ILE A 174 4.38 2.62 3.82
CA ILE A 174 4.41 1.72 2.66
C ILE A 174 5.71 1.91 1.88
N ALA A 175 6.10 3.15 1.58
CA ALA A 175 7.31 3.46 0.84
C ALA A 175 8.59 3.03 1.57
N GLU A 176 8.63 3.16 2.90
CA GLU A 176 9.76 2.77 3.76
C GLU A 176 9.88 1.26 3.95
N SER A 177 8.78 0.53 3.92
CA SER A 177 8.71 -0.89 4.30
C SER A 177 9.51 -1.82 3.39
N LYS A 178 9.80 -1.41 2.14
CA LYS A 178 10.45 -2.23 1.08
C LYS A 178 9.80 -3.61 0.89
N LEU A 179 8.56 -3.77 1.36
CA LEU A 179 7.81 -5.00 1.20
C LEU A 179 7.42 -5.19 -0.26
N LYS A 180 7.43 -6.43 -0.70
CA LYS A 180 6.89 -6.79 -2.02
C LYS A 180 5.38 -6.64 -2.02
N ILE A 181 4.82 -6.30 -3.16
CA ILE A 181 3.36 -6.13 -3.29
C ILE A 181 2.57 -7.38 -2.87
N GLU A 182 3.11 -8.56 -3.11
CA GLU A 182 2.53 -9.84 -2.70
C GLU A 182 2.46 -9.99 -1.17
N GLU A 183 3.48 -9.48 -0.46
CA GLU A 183 3.56 -9.49 1.00
C GLU A 183 2.55 -8.51 1.61
N PHE A 184 2.30 -7.37 0.96
CA PHE A 184 1.23 -6.45 1.40
C PHE A 184 -0.15 -7.10 1.38
N ALA A 185 -0.48 -7.82 0.31
CA ALA A 185 -1.77 -8.48 0.18
C ALA A 185 -1.99 -9.62 1.20
N SER A 186 -0.89 -10.22 1.69
CA SER A 186 -0.93 -11.34 2.64
C SER A 186 -0.77 -10.94 4.10
N ASN A 187 -0.22 -9.74 4.40
CA ASN A 187 0.16 -9.32 5.75
C ASN A 187 -0.51 -8.01 6.18
N LEU A 188 -1.78 -7.82 5.83
CA LEU A 188 -2.55 -6.60 6.16
C LEU A 188 -2.59 -6.30 7.67
N ASP A 189 -2.59 -7.34 8.51
CA ASP A 189 -2.59 -7.19 9.96
C ASP A 189 -1.28 -6.62 10.51
N GLU A 190 -0.13 -7.05 9.98
CA GLU A 190 1.19 -6.50 10.38
C GLU A 190 1.31 -5.05 9.97
N PHE A 191 0.85 -4.73 8.76
CA PHE A 191 0.81 -3.37 8.26
C PHE A 191 -0.12 -2.47 9.09
N SER A 192 -1.26 -3.00 9.51
CA SER A 192 -2.19 -2.30 10.40
C SER A 192 -1.57 -1.97 11.76
N LYS A 193 -0.82 -2.88 12.36
CA LYS A 193 -0.06 -2.64 13.60
C LYS A 193 1.02 -1.59 13.41
N PHE A 194 1.83 -1.73 12.37
CA PHE A 194 2.88 -0.78 12.04
C PHE A 194 2.33 0.64 11.80
N GLY A 195 1.21 0.75 11.06
CA GLY A 195 0.52 2.02 10.83
C GLY A 195 0.01 2.63 12.13
N THR A 196 -0.50 1.83 13.06
CA THR A 196 -0.97 2.29 14.38
C THR A 196 0.19 2.89 15.20
N GLU A 197 1.35 2.24 15.20
CA GLU A 197 2.55 2.73 15.90
C GLU A 197 3.08 4.03 15.29
N LYS A 198 3.17 4.11 13.97
CA LYS A 198 3.65 5.30 13.26
C LYS A 198 2.76 6.54 13.44
N LEU A 199 1.47 6.34 13.67
CA LEU A 199 0.49 7.42 13.87
C LEU A 199 0.35 7.87 15.32
N ALA A 200 0.84 7.09 16.29
CA ALA A 200 0.61 7.34 17.71
C ALA A 200 1.05 8.75 18.14
N ASP A 201 2.26 9.15 17.78
CA ASP A 201 2.83 10.46 18.16
C ASP A 201 2.07 11.64 17.51
N ASP A 202 1.60 11.47 16.29
CA ASP A 202 0.88 12.54 15.58
C ASP A 202 -0.53 12.72 16.13
N PHE A 203 -1.20 11.65 16.55
CA PHE A 203 -2.49 11.73 17.23
C PHE A 203 -2.35 12.32 18.63
N ASP A 204 -1.28 11.96 19.35
CA ASP A 204 -1.01 12.48 20.69
C ASP A 204 -0.83 14.00 20.71
N LYS A 205 -0.30 14.60 19.64
CA LYS A 205 -0.21 16.08 19.51
C LYS A 205 -1.55 16.77 19.66
N TYR A 206 -2.63 16.09 19.34
CA TYR A 206 -4.00 16.61 19.44
C TYR A 206 -4.77 16.09 20.66
N GLY A 207 -4.10 15.42 21.59
CA GLY A 207 -4.77 14.79 22.73
C GLY A 207 -5.62 13.58 22.34
N LEU A 208 -5.32 12.97 21.19
CA LEU A 208 -5.99 11.80 20.65
C LEU A 208 -5.10 10.56 20.75
N LYS A 209 -5.72 9.40 20.80
CA LYS A 209 -5.04 8.11 20.64
C LYS A 209 -5.69 7.31 19.53
N VAL A 210 -4.92 6.94 18.53
CA VAL A 210 -5.35 5.93 17.56
C VAL A 210 -5.38 4.57 18.27
N THR A 211 -6.52 3.88 18.21
CA THR A 211 -6.72 2.60 18.90
C THR A 211 -6.57 1.42 17.95
N SER A 212 -6.92 1.61 16.70
CA SER A 212 -6.69 0.63 15.64
C SER A 212 -6.67 1.31 14.29
N ILE A 213 -5.90 0.74 13.37
CA ILE A 213 -5.97 1.01 11.94
C ILE A 213 -6.20 -0.34 11.28
N LEU A 214 -7.16 -0.40 10.38
CA LEU A 214 -7.46 -1.58 9.59
C LEU A 214 -7.30 -1.22 8.11
N VAL A 215 -6.51 -2.02 7.41
CA VAL A 215 -6.43 -1.98 5.96
C VAL A 215 -7.36 -3.04 5.42
N GLU A 216 -8.45 -2.63 4.80
CA GLU A 216 -9.46 -3.55 4.28
C GLU A 216 -9.05 -4.13 2.94
N ASN A 217 -8.44 -3.30 2.10
CA ASN A 217 -8.02 -3.73 0.78
C ASN A 217 -6.89 -2.86 0.24
N VAL A 218 -6.04 -3.53 -0.54
CA VAL A 218 -5.03 -2.90 -1.40
C VAL A 218 -5.31 -3.33 -2.83
N SER A 219 -5.69 -2.39 -3.67
CA SER A 219 -5.98 -2.64 -5.09
C SER A 219 -4.87 -2.13 -5.98
N MET A 220 -4.63 -2.83 -7.07
CA MET A 220 -3.65 -2.52 -8.11
C MET A 220 -4.32 -2.59 -9.49
N PRO A 221 -3.73 -2.01 -10.54
CA PRO A 221 -4.22 -2.15 -11.91
C PRO A 221 -4.38 -3.61 -12.32
N ASP A 222 -5.41 -3.91 -13.12
CA ASP A 222 -5.73 -5.29 -13.51
C ASP A 222 -4.60 -5.94 -14.34
N GLU A 223 -3.84 -5.14 -15.09
CA GLU A 223 -2.68 -5.59 -15.85
C GLU A 223 -1.61 -6.14 -14.91
N VAL A 224 -1.24 -5.38 -13.87
CA VAL A 224 -0.26 -5.77 -12.85
C VAL A 224 -0.74 -7.01 -12.09
N LYS A 225 -2.03 -7.04 -11.76
CA LYS A 225 -2.65 -8.18 -11.08
C LYS A 225 -2.55 -9.47 -11.90
N LYS A 226 -2.81 -9.40 -13.20
CA LYS A 226 -2.66 -10.56 -14.11
C LYS A 226 -1.23 -11.03 -14.18
N GLU A 227 -0.28 -10.11 -14.32
CA GLU A 227 1.15 -10.42 -14.40
C GLU A 227 1.66 -11.07 -13.11
N ILE A 228 1.25 -10.57 -11.94
CA ILE A 228 1.53 -11.18 -10.63
C ILE A 228 0.98 -12.62 -10.58
N PHE A 229 -0.26 -12.82 -11.02
CA PHE A 229 -0.86 -14.16 -11.04
C PHE A 229 -0.12 -15.13 -11.96
N GLU A 230 0.28 -14.68 -13.14
CA GLU A 230 1.04 -15.52 -14.08
C GLU A 230 2.42 -15.88 -13.52
N LEU A 231 3.15 -14.92 -13.00
CA LEU A 231 4.46 -15.15 -12.39
C LEU A 231 4.38 -16.03 -11.13
N SER A 232 3.39 -15.81 -10.27
CA SER A 232 3.15 -16.65 -9.10
C SER A 232 2.80 -18.11 -9.45
N ARG A 233 2.15 -18.32 -10.60
CA ARG A 233 1.92 -19.68 -11.13
C ARG A 233 3.21 -20.29 -11.66
N LEU A 234 4.07 -19.51 -12.32
CA LEU A 234 5.36 -19.98 -12.84
C LEU A 234 6.33 -20.36 -11.73
N ASP A 235 6.37 -19.58 -10.63
CA ASP A 235 7.21 -19.90 -9.47
C ASP A 235 6.82 -21.21 -8.76
N LYS A 236 5.56 -21.62 -8.84
CA LYS A 236 5.08 -22.90 -8.29
C LYS A 236 5.23 -24.07 -9.26
N ILE A 237 5.55 -23.82 -10.53
CA ILE A 237 5.73 -24.84 -11.53
C ILE A 237 7.22 -25.16 -11.60
N ASP A 238 7.56 -26.42 -11.33
CA ASP A 238 8.90 -26.94 -11.59
C ASP A 238 9.24 -26.68 -13.07
N MET A 239 10.15 -25.73 -13.31
CA MET A 239 10.53 -25.32 -14.67
C MET A 239 11.03 -26.49 -15.50
N GLN A 240 11.60 -27.53 -14.88
CA GLN A 240 11.98 -28.75 -15.59
C GLN A 240 10.75 -29.51 -16.05
N LYS A 241 9.73 -29.66 -15.22
CA LYS A 241 8.47 -30.31 -15.61
C LYS A 241 7.69 -29.50 -16.63
N LEU A 242 7.67 -28.17 -16.53
CA LEU A 242 7.02 -27.32 -17.51
C LEU A 242 7.69 -27.40 -18.88
N THR A 243 9.04 -27.41 -18.90
CA THR A 243 9.82 -27.56 -20.13
C THR A 243 9.58 -28.93 -20.75
N GLN A 244 9.58 -30.00 -19.95
CA GLN A 244 9.25 -31.35 -20.41
C GLN A 244 7.83 -31.44 -20.96
N TRP A 245 6.85 -30.83 -20.29
CA TRP A 245 5.46 -30.83 -20.72
C TRP A 245 5.25 -30.04 -22.01
N LYS A 246 5.82 -28.82 -22.11
CA LYS A 246 5.77 -28.02 -23.35
C LYS A 246 6.49 -28.71 -24.51
N THR A 247 7.59 -29.39 -24.23
CA THR A 247 8.32 -30.19 -25.21
C THR A 247 7.48 -31.37 -25.70
N ALA A 248 6.84 -32.10 -24.77
CA ALA A 248 5.94 -33.21 -25.12
C ALA A 248 4.74 -32.74 -25.97
N GLN A 249 4.11 -31.60 -25.60
CA GLN A 249 3.02 -31.01 -26.37
C GLN A 249 3.46 -30.51 -27.77
N GLY A 250 4.69 -29.96 -27.84
CA GLY A 250 5.30 -29.56 -29.11
C GLY A 250 5.53 -30.74 -30.03
N ILE A 251 5.97 -31.88 -29.48
CA ILE A 251 6.15 -33.14 -30.22
C ILE A 251 4.80 -33.71 -30.69
N GLU A 252 3.77 -33.67 -29.83
CA GLU A 252 2.42 -34.15 -30.17
C GLU A 252 1.79 -33.33 -31.31
N LYS A 253 1.84 -31.97 -31.21
CA LYS A 253 1.38 -31.11 -32.31
C LYS A 253 2.20 -31.19 -33.58
N ALA A 254 3.49 -31.49 -33.50
CA ALA A 254 4.34 -31.69 -34.64
C ALA A 254 4.06 -33.04 -35.32
N ALA A 255 3.67 -34.07 -34.56
CA ALA A 255 3.25 -35.38 -35.08
C ALA A 255 1.87 -35.30 -35.78
N GLU A 256 0.93 -34.50 -35.26
CA GLU A 256 -0.39 -34.27 -35.84
C GLU A 256 -0.33 -33.54 -37.20
N ASN A 257 0.63 -32.65 -37.40
CA ASN A 257 0.76 -31.81 -38.58
C ASN A 257 1.62 -32.42 -39.71
N GLY A 258 2.09 -33.67 -39.58
CA GLY A 258 2.63 -34.50 -40.69
C GLY A 258 3.77 -33.89 -41.53
N GLY A 259 4.44 -32.83 -41.06
CA GLY A 259 5.45 -32.10 -41.81
C GLY A 259 6.87 -32.35 -41.32
N LEU A 260 7.84 -32.13 -42.21
CA LEU A 260 9.31 -32.22 -41.96
C LEU A 260 9.80 -31.49 -40.66
N ALA A 261 9.02 -30.58 -40.10
CA ALA A 261 9.31 -29.93 -38.80
C ALA A 261 9.26 -30.88 -37.60
N GLY A 262 8.46 -31.96 -37.66
CA GLY A 262 8.38 -32.97 -36.60
C GLY A 262 9.64 -33.84 -36.47
N ALA A 263 10.32 -34.11 -37.60
CA ALA A 263 11.54 -34.90 -37.61
C ALA A 263 12.75 -34.12 -36.97
N PHE A 264 12.77 -32.79 -37.12
CA PHE A 264 13.83 -31.95 -36.55
C PHE A 264 13.77 -31.82 -35.04
N VAL A 265 12.57 -31.76 -34.45
CA VAL A 265 12.38 -31.69 -32.99
C VAL A 265 12.76 -33.03 -32.34
N GLY A 266 12.49 -34.16 -32.99
CA GLY A 266 12.81 -35.49 -32.48
C GLY A 266 14.31 -35.77 -32.43
N VAL A 267 15.08 -35.31 -33.39
CA VAL A 267 16.54 -35.55 -33.46
C VAL A 267 17.32 -34.59 -32.54
N GLY A 268 16.87 -33.33 -32.41
CA GLY A 268 17.53 -32.34 -31.54
C GLY A 268 17.44 -32.69 -30.06
N LEU A 269 16.34 -33.29 -29.63
CA LEU A 269 16.10 -33.62 -28.20
C LEU A 269 16.65 -34.96 -27.79
N GLY A 270 16.75 -35.93 -28.68
CA GLY A 270 17.37 -37.23 -28.40
C GLY A 270 18.89 -37.11 -28.13
N GLY A 271 19.55 -36.13 -28.76
CA GLY A 271 20.97 -35.85 -28.55
C GLY A 271 21.26 -35.17 -27.20
N ILE A 272 20.35 -34.40 -26.67
CA ILE A 272 20.50 -33.69 -25.37
C ILE A 272 20.27 -34.62 -24.18
N MET A 273 19.40 -35.63 -24.31
CA MET A 273 19.10 -36.57 -23.22
C MET A 273 20.17 -37.65 -23.01
N GLN A 274 21.02 -37.94 -23.98
CA GLN A 274 22.03 -39.03 -23.88
C GLN A 274 23.43 -38.54 -23.54
N GLY A 275 23.71 -37.22 -23.47
CA GLY A 275 25.03 -36.64 -23.29
C GLY A 275 25.29 -35.87 -22.02
N GLY A 276 24.39 -35.81 -21.04
CA GLY A 276 24.48 -34.79 -20.01
C GLY A 276 24.35 -35.19 -18.55
N ILE A 277 24.83 -36.36 -18.10
CA ILE A 277 25.05 -36.59 -16.65
C ILE A 277 26.40 -37.29 -16.48
N ALA A 278 27.47 -36.55 -16.58
CA ALA A 278 28.74 -36.92 -15.96
C ALA A 278 29.56 -35.65 -15.71
N ASN A 279 29.50 -35.22 -14.46
CA ASN A 279 30.59 -34.63 -13.70
C ASN A 279 31.43 -33.52 -14.33
N SER A 280 31.26 -32.28 -13.89
CA SER A 280 32.43 -31.42 -13.63
C SER A 280 32.02 -30.22 -12.76
N GLN A 281 32.41 -30.30 -11.49
CA GLN A 281 32.84 -29.10 -10.75
C GLN A 281 34.04 -28.51 -11.50
N GLN A 282 33.93 -27.26 -11.99
CA GLN A 282 35.03 -26.29 -11.89
C GLN A 282 34.70 -24.97 -12.60
N SER A 283 34.89 -23.89 -11.86
CA SER A 283 35.41 -22.58 -12.28
C SER A 283 34.57 -21.71 -13.19
N GLY A 284 34.13 -20.57 -12.62
CA GLY A 284 33.55 -19.44 -13.31
C GLY A 284 34.38 -18.94 -14.49
N ALA A 285 33.80 -19.09 -15.68
CA ALA A 285 34.14 -18.29 -16.84
C ALA A 285 32.84 -17.91 -17.50
N VAL A 286 32.61 -16.61 -17.65
CA VAL A 286 31.53 -16.07 -18.45
C VAL A 286 31.66 -16.62 -19.86
N PRO A 287 30.66 -17.32 -20.45
CA PRO A 287 30.72 -17.76 -21.83
C PRO A 287 30.84 -16.53 -22.74
N PRO A 288 31.69 -16.60 -23.81
CA PRO A 288 31.75 -15.54 -24.79
C PRO A 288 30.38 -15.38 -25.46
N PRO A 289 30.01 -14.17 -25.90
CA PRO A 289 28.72 -13.92 -26.55
C PRO A 289 28.58 -14.82 -27.76
N VAL A 290 27.53 -15.67 -27.76
CA VAL A 290 27.22 -16.58 -28.86
C VAL A 290 26.77 -15.71 -30.03
N MET A 291 27.49 -15.78 -31.16
CA MET A 291 27.11 -15.06 -32.38
C MET A 291 25.77 -15.61 -32.92
N GLN A 292 24.78 -14.78 -32.97
CA GLN A 292 23.43 -15.11 -33.47
C GLN A 292 23.19 -14.42 -34.81
N VAL A 293 22.93 -15.21 -35.86
CA VAL A 293 22.69 -14.72 -37.23
C VAL A 293 21.33 -15.20 -37.73
N PHE A 294 20.59 -14.30 -38.33
CA PHE A 294 19.34 -14.61 -39.05
C PHE A 294 19.66 -14.82 -40.55
N VAL A 295 18.99 -15.77 -41.16
CA VAL A 295 19.18 -16.16 -42.57
C VAL A 295 17.86 -16.03 -43.33
N ALA A 296 17.88 -15.46 -44.51
CA ALA A 296 16.72 -15.43 -45.41
C ALA A 296 16.67 -16.70 -46.25
N VAL A 297 15.71 -17.60 -45.94
CA VAL A 297 15.47 -18.83 -46.71
C VAL A 297 14.16 -18.65 -47.45
N ASN A 298 14.19 -18.80 -48.80
CA ASN A 298 13.03 -18.63 -49.65
C ASN A 298 12.26 -17.30 -49.45
N GLY A 299 12.98 -16.22 -49.15
CA GLY A 299 12.39 -14.90 -48.90
C GLY A 299 11.78 -14.72 -47.52
N ALA A 300 11.84 -15.71 -46.61
CA ALA A 300 11.40 -15.61 -45.24
C ALA A 300 12.58 -15.53 -44.29
N GLN A 301 12.48 -14.69 -43.25
CA GLN A 301 13.46 -14.62 -42.19
C GLN A 301 13.40 -15.85 -41.29
N THR A 302 14.53 -16.52 -41.09
CA THR A 302 14.69 -17.67 -40.19
C THR A 302 15.84 -17.43 -39.22
N GLY A 303 15.80 -18.05 -38.06
CA GLY A 303 16.82 -17.92 -37.01
C GLY A 303 16.27 -17.29 -35.73
N PRO A 304 17.11 -16.89 -34.76
CA PRO A 304 18.60 -16.79 -34.89
C PRO A 304 19.30 -18.13 -34.87
N PHE A 305 20.39 -18.27 -35.65
CA PHE A 305 21.23 -19.44 -35.73
C PHE A 305 22.60 -19.18 -35.12
N ASP A 306 23.20 -20.21 -34.50
CA ASP A 306 24.56 -20.22 -34.03
C ASP A 306 25.53 -20.77 -35.10
N VAL A 307 26.84 -20.69 -34.85
CA VAL A 307 27.85 -21.13 -35.82
C VAL A 307 27.72 -22.61 -36.24
N PRO A 308 27.43 -23.55 -35.33
CA PRO A 308 27.17 -24.94 -35.70
C PRO A 308 26.00 -25.12 -36.65
N ALA A 309 24.86 -24.45 -36.39
CA ALA A 309 23.68 -24.50 -37.23
C ALA A 309 23.94 -23.88 -38.63
N LEU A 310 24.65 -22.76 -38.67
CA LEU A 310 25.04 -22.11 -39.92
C LEU A 310 25.97 -23.01 -40.77
N THR A 311 26.87 -23.77 -40.13
CA THR A 311 27.75 -24.73 -40.79
C THR A 311 26.93 -25.86 -41.44
N GLN A 312 25.93 -26.37 -40.73
CA GLN A 312 25.05 -27.40 -41.24
C GLN A 312 24.19 -26.90 -42.43
N MET A 313 23.71 -25.61 -42.33
CA MET A 313 22.98 -24.97 -43.45
C MET A 313 23.88 -24.78 -44.67
N ALA A 314 25.16 -24.47 -44.49
CA ALA A 314 26.12 -24.38 -45.58
C ALA A 314 26.34 -25.74 -46.24
N GLN A 315 26.54 -26.82 -45.45
CA GLN A 315 26.70 -28.20 -45.95
C GLN A 315 25.51 -28.73 -46.69
N SER A 316 24.29 -28.32 -46.28
CA SER A 316 23.03 -28.68 -46.96
C SER A 316 22.70 -27.81 -48.20
N GLY A 317 23.53 -26.80 -48.46
CA GLY A 317 23.31 -25.85 -49.57
C GLY A 317 22.22 -24.77 -49.33
N GLN A 318 21.71 -24.68 -48.14
CA GLN A 318 20.72 -23.67 -47.75
C GLN A 318 21.37 -22.29 -47.43
N LEU A 319 22.65 -22.29 -47.04
CA LEU A 319 23.42 -21.09 -46.84
C LEU A 319 24.55 -21.06 -47.90
N ILE A 320 24.40 -20.23 -48.89
CA ILE A 320 25.43 -20.00 -49.93
C ILE A 320 25.94 -18.57 -49.85
N LYS A 321 27.00 -18.26 -50.64
CA LYS A 321 27.67 -16.93 -50.57
C LYS A 321 26.74 -15.76 -50.76
N ASP A 322 25.69 -15.91 -51.55
CA ASP A 322 24.73 -14.85 -51.91
C ASP A 322 23.47 -14.86 -51.02
N THR A 323 23.35 -15.82 -50.09
CA THR A 323 22.23 -15.88 -49.13
C THR A 323 22.24 -14.65 -48.25
N LEU A 324 21.12 -13.96 -48.12
CA LEU A 324 20.99 -12.77 -47.25
C LEU A 324 20.96 -13.20 -45.79
N VAL A 325 21.80 -12.52 -45.04
CA VAL A 325 21.94 -12.73 -43.55
C VAL A 325 21.89 -11.39 -42.84
N TRP A 326 21.49 -11.45 -41.58
CA TRP A 326 21.46 -10.28 -40.69
C TRP A 326 21.89 -10.67 -39.27
N LYS A 327 22.65 -9.84 -38.59
CA LYS A 327 22.97 -9.94 -37.18
C LYS A 327 22.77 -8.61 -36.48
N ALA A 328 22.64 -8.62 -35.16
CA ALA A 328 22.53 -7.41 -34.36
C ALA A 328 23.71 -6.46 -34.63
N GLY A 329 23.38 -5.19 -34.89
CA GLY A 329 24.34 -4.13 -35.25
C GLY A 329 24.52 -3.88 -36.75
N MET A 330 23.87 -4.65 -37.63
CA MET A 330 23.87 -4.37 -39.10
C MET A 330 22.74 -3.43 -39.47
N ALA A 331 23.01 -2.50 -40.39
CA ALA A 331 22.03 -1.53 -40.90
C ALA A 331 20.96 -2.18 -41.78
N GLY A 332 21.17 -3.39 -42.30
CA GLY A 332 20.24 -4.13 -43.16
C GLY A 332 20.76 -5.53 -43.48
N TRP A 333 19.98 -6.27 -44.29
CA TRP A 333 20.36 -7.58 -44.79
C TRP A 333 21.51 -7.49 -45.79
N ALA A 334 22.51 -8.36 -45.66
CA ALA A 334 23.68 -8.40 -46.52
C ALA A 334 23.97 -9.84 -46.94
N ALA A 335 24.70 -10.04 -48.06
CA ALA A 335 25.12 -11.37 -48.50
C ALA A 335 26.04 -12.03 -47.48
N ALA A 336 25.91 -13.33 -47.25
CA ALA A 336 26.68 -14.09 -46.29
C ALA A 336 28.21 -13.97 -46.52
N SER A 337 28.60 -13.81 -47.78
CA SER A 337 30.02 -13.59 -48.17
C SER A 337 30.62 -12.28 -47.66
N THR A 338 29.80 -11.30 -47.26
CA THR A 338 30.22 -10.00 -46.75
C THR A 338 30.54 -10.02 -45.25
N LEU A 339 30.14 -11.08 -44.54
CA LEU A 339 30.43 -11.25 -43.11
C LEU A 339 31.69 -12.06 -42.92
N PRO A 340 32.80 -11.46 -42.38
CA PRO A 340 34.05 -12.16 -42.16
C PRO A 340 33.92 -13.39 -41.24
N GLU A 341 32.97 -13.32 -40.29
CA GLU A 341 32.76 -14.40 -39.34
C GLU A 341 32.13 -15.65 -39.98
N LEU A 342 31.46 -15.51 -41.14
CA LEU A 342 30.89 -16.63 -41.89
C LEU A 342 31.87 -17.23 -42.93
N ALA A 343 33.03 -16.62 -43.12
CA ALA A 343 34.03 -17.10 -44.06
C ALA A 343 34.46 -18.55 -43.77
N THR A 344 34.68 -18.92 -42.51
CA THR A 344 35.00 -20.28 -42.07
C THR A 344 33.86 -21.26 -42.34
N VAL A 345 32.61 -20.83 -42.13
CA VAL A 345 31.41 -21.63 -42.37
C VAL A 345 31.23 -21.93 -43.88
N LEU A 346 31.38 -20.88 -44.71
CA LEU A 346 31.20 -21.00 -46.15
C LEU A 346 32.34 -21.77 -46.86
N ASN A 347 33.54 -21.73 -46.29
CA ASN A 347 34.71 -22.46 -46.81
C ASN A 347 34.73 -23.94 -46.37
N SER A 348 33.90 -24.38 -45.44
CA SER A 348 33.76 -25.77 -45.00
C SER A 348 33.02 -26.65 -45.98
N VAL A 349 32.44 -26.07 -47.04
CA VAL A 349 31.70 -26.81 -48.10
C VAL A 349 32.64 -27.15 -49.26
N PRO A 350 32.77 -28.42 -49.68
CA PRO A 350 33.59 -28.75 -50.82
C PRO A 350 33.03 -28.09 -52.10
N PRO A 351 33.91 -27.70 -53.08
CA PRO A 351 33.44 -27.07 -54.30
C PRO A 351 32.56 -28.06 -55.11
N PRO A 352 31.52 -27.58 -55.81
CA PRO A 352 30.67 -28.44 -56.63
C PRO A 352 31.50 -29.17 -57.71
N LEU A 353 31.17 -30.45 -57.89
CA LEU A 353 31.80 -31.27 -58.94
C LEU A 353 31.55 -30.60 -60.32
N ALA A 354 32.64 -30.42 -61.09
CA ALA A 354 32.53 -29.91 -62.44
C ALA A 354 31.68 -30.87 -63.32
N PRO A 355 30.81 -30.38 -64.19
CA PRO A 355 30.02 -31.21 -65.09
C PRO A 355 30.97 -32.00 -66.01
N PRO A 356 30.60 -33.24 -66.40
CA PRO A 356 31.43 -34.04 -67.27
C PRO A 356 31.58 -33.33 -68.63
N PRO A 357 32.74 -33.45 -69.33
CA PRO A 357 32.92 -32.86 -70.64
C PRO A 357 31.98 -33.51 -71.63
N LEU A 358 31.35 -32.71 -72.53
CA LEU A 358 30.49 -33.12 -73.62
C LEU A 358 31.28 -33.87 -74.67
#